data_3164c660c838bd643ddb786d7a2f8f4f
#
_entry.id   3164c660c838bd643ddb786d7a2f8f4f
#
_cell.length_a   1.000
_cell.length_b   1.000
_cell.length_c   1.000
_cell.angle_alpha   90.00
_cell.angle_beta   90.00
_cell.angle_gamma   90.00
#
_symmetry.space_group_name_H-M   'P 1'
#
loop_
_entity.id
_entity.type
_entity.pdbx_description
1 polymer ?
#
loop_
_entity_poly.entity_id
_entity_poly.type
_entity_poly.pdbx_seq_one_letter_code
_entity_poly.pdbx_strand_id
1 'polypeptide(L)'
;MENLYKLDGKVPILKAILFGLKHILAMFVANLSPITLIGLASSLKQTEIAFLLQNAMFIAGIVTLIQLYPIWKIGSRLPIVMSVSFNFVAILTYVGATYGYASAMGAVLIGGLIEGCLGLLARYWKKIITPIVAASVVTSIDFSLFSVGTRSFGGGYSESFGSAKNLLLGIITLATCLLFNIFAKSYSQQLSVLFYLIVGNILAIFMGKVDLSVIFNGGLIVLSHLLPFKMKFDLGAIIAVVVIFLVSATETIGDTSALVNSGLNREVTEEEISDSLACDGFCSSISSLFGCPPIISFSQNVGLINITKVVNRFTIATGAICMILVGLLPPIGNFFSSLPESVLGGGTIMMFGTILTSGIEMIAKAGFNQRNVTIVALSLAVGIGFTSGTEADIWHIFPQIIQDVFAGNCVAVVFVVSIILSLVLPKDMNIKNIK
;
A
#
# COMPACT_ATOMS: atom_id res chain seq x y z
N MET A 1 -22.88 21.34 -9.34
CA MET A 1 -21.51 20.91 -8.94
C MET A 1 -21.25 21.10 -7.44
N GLU A 2 -21.85 22.08 -6.81
CA GLU A 2 -21.63 22.43 -5.38
C GLU A 2 -21.80 21.27 -4.38
N ASN A 3 -22.71 20.34 -4.64
CA ASN A 3 -22.96 19.19 -3.78
C ASN A 3 -21.87 18.11 -3.80
N LEU A 4 -21.02 18.06 -4.83
CA LEU A 4 -19.85 17.17 -4.89
C LEU A 4 -18.76 17.57 -3.87
N TYR A 5 -18.76 18.83 -3.49
CA TYR A 5 -17.80 19.41 -2.54
C TYR A 5 -18.33 19.42 -1.08
N LYS A 6 -19.50 18.80 -0.84
CA LYS A 6 -20.09 18.64 0.49
C LYS A 6 -20.16 17.14 0.83
N LEU A 7 -19.82 16.77 2.06
CA LEU A 7 -19.79 15.38 2.52
C LEU A 7 -21.11 14.64 2.20
N ASP A 8 -22.23 15.25 2.53
CA ASP A 8 -23.58 14.69 2.42
C ASP A 8 -24.47 15.43 1.40
N GLY A 9 -23.85 16.07 0.41
CA GLY A 9 -24.58 16.76 -0.66
C GLY A 9 -25.38 15.75 -1.52
N LYS A 10 -26.60 16.12 -1.91
CA LYS A 10 -27.40 15.29 -2.84
C LYS A 10 -26.83 15.42 -4.25
N VAL A 11 -26.19 14.35 -4.74
CA VAL A 11 -25.60 14.26 -6.09
C VAL A 11 -26.46 13.35 -6.96
N PRO A 12 -26.81 13.76 -8.20
CA PRO A 12 -27.49 12.85 -9.15
C PRO A 12 -26.68 11.59 -9.40
N ILE A 13 -27.34 10.42 -9.42
CA ILE A 13 -26.70 9.10 -9.46
C ILE A 13 -25.73 8.95 -10.63
N LEU A 14 -26.08 9.41 -11.83
CA LEU A 14 -25.20 9.31 -13.00
C LEU A 14 -23.88 10.10 -12.80
N LYS A 15 -23.97 11.29 -12.19
CA LYS A 15 -22.75 12.08 -11.85
C LYS A 15 -21.96 11.41 -10.74
N ALA A 16 -22.64 10.87 -9.73
CA ALA A 16 -21.98 10.15 -8.64
C ALA A 16 -21.18 8.96 -9.19
N ILE A 17 -21.78 8.14 -10.07
CA ILE A 17 -21.11 7.02 -10.71
C ILE A 17 -19.89 7.48 -11.52
N LEU A 18 -20.02 8.53 -12.35
CA LEU A 18 -18.91 9.04 -13.16
C LEU A 18 -17.73 9.52 -12.32
N PHE A 19 -17.97 10.26 -11.25
CA PHE A 19 -16.91 10.73 -10.36
C PHE A 19 -16.40 9.61 -9.44
N GLY A 20 -17.26 8.73 -8.97
CA GLY A 20 -16.89 7.54 -8.20
C GLY A 20 -15.97 6.60 -8.98
N LEU A 21 -16.32 6.30 -10.24
CA LEU A 21 -15.47 5.53 -11.15
C LEU A 21 -14.09 6.15 -11.34
N LYS A 22 -13.99 7.49 -11.39
CA LYS A 22 -12.70 8.17 -11.48
C LYS A 22 -11.81 7.85 -10.28
N HIS A 23 -12.34 7.89 -9.06
CA HIS A 23 -11.60 7.56 -7.85
C HIS A 23 -11.17 6.08 -7.85
N ILE A 24 -12.04 5.20 -8.33
CA ILE A 24 -11.75 3.77 -8.39
C ILE A 24 -10.72 3.41 -9.46
N LEU A 25 -10.81 4.01 -10.66
CA LEU A 25 -9.83 3.74 -11.73
C LEU A 25 -8.41 4.15 -11.32
N ALA A 26 -8.26 5.23 -10.56
CA ALA A 26 -6.95 5.64 -10.06
C ALA A 26 -6.35 4.59 -9.10
N MET A 27 -7.18 3.93 -8.30
CA MET A 27 -6.77 2.97 -7.29
C MET A 27 -6.76 1.52 -7.80
N PHE A 28 -7.59 1.20 -8.79
CA PHE A 28 -7.81 -0.15 -9.31
C PHE A 28 -6.49 -0.87 -9.62
N VAL A 29 -5.62 -0.20 -10.36
CA VAL A 29 -4.34 -0.77 -10.78
C VAL A 29 -3.34 -0.84 -9.63
N ALA A 30 -3.38 0.14 -8.72
CA ALA A 30 -2.54 0.13 -7.54
C ALA A 30 -2.80 -1.07 -6.63
N ASN A 31 -4.05 -1.56 -6.57
CA ASN A 31 -4.40 -2.79 -5.85
C ASN A 31 -3.77 -4.06 -6.46
N LEU A 32 -3.54 -4.08 -7.76
CA LEU A 32 -3.13 -5.29 -8.46
C LEU A 32 -1.67 -5.65 -8.20
N SER A 33 -0.79 -4.65 -8.21
CA SER A 33 0.65 -4.86 -8.10
C SER A 33 1.06 -5.52 -6.77
N PRO A 34 0.63 -5.05 -5.60
CA PRO A 34 0.98 -5.69 -4.32
C PRO A 34 0.60 -7.16 -4.27
N ILE A 35 -0.60 -7.51 -4.72
CA ILE A 35 -1.12 -8.88 -4.68
C ILE A 35 -0.29 -9.80 -5.58
N THR A 36 -0.02 -9.34 -6.80
CA THR A 36 0.78 -10.08 -7.76
C THR A 36 2.20 -10.31 -7.23
N LEU A 37 2.85 -9.27 -6.70
CA LEU A 37 4.21 -9.33 -6.17
C LEU A 37 4.32 -10.29 -4.99
N ILE A 38 3.41 -10.20 -4.02
CA ILE A 38 3.38 -11.07 -2.84
C ILE A 38 3.04 -12.51 -3.24
N GLY A 39 2.06 -12.69 -4.14
CA GLY A 39 1.63 -13.99 -4.61
C GLY A 39 2.76 -14.75 -5.34
N LEU A 40 3.45 -14.08 -6.25
CA LEU A 40 4.58 -14.66 -7.00
C LEU A 40 5.76 -14.98 -6.08
N ALA A 41 6.11 -14.10 -5.15
CA ALA A 41 7.16 -14.36 -4.17
C ALA A 41 6.83 -15.55 -3.26
N SER A 42 5.55 -15.77 -2.99
CA SER A 42 5.04 -16.90 -2.21
C SER A 42 4.84 -18.18 -3.05
N SER A 43 5.26 -18.18 -4.31
CA SER A 43 5.11 -19.30 -5.25
C SER A 43 3.65 -19.74 -5.50
N LEU A 44 2.71 -18.80 -5.43
CA LEU A 44 1.31 -19.08 -5.77
C LEU A 44 1.14 -19.27 -7.28
N LYS A 45 0.18 -20.11 -7.63
CA LYS A 45 -0.21 -20.32 -9.03
C LYS A 45 -0.93 -19.10 -9.58
N GLN A 46 -0.85 -18.89 -10.89
CA GLN A 46 -1.53 -17.78 -11.57
C GLN A 46 -3.04 -17.75 -11.30
N THR A 47 -3.68 -18.93 -11.22
CA THR A 47 -5.11 -19.03 -10.89
C THR A 47 -5.42 -18.59 -9.45
N GLU A 48 -4.53 -18.85 -8.51
CA GLU A 48 -4.66 -18.39 -7.13
C GLU A 48 -4.48 -16.87 -7.05
N ILE A 49 -3.50 -16.32 -7.76
CA ILE A 49 -3.29 -14.87 -7.85
C ILE A 49 -4.50 -14.18 -8.48
N ALA A 50 -5.06 -14.73 -9.57
CA ALA A 50 -6.28 -14.20 -10.19
C ALA A 50 -7.45 -14.14 -9.20
N PHE A 51 -7.62 -15.20 -8.42
CA PHE A 51 -8.64 -15.27 -7.38
C PHE A 51 -8.40 -14.23 -6.26
N LEU A 52 -7.14 -14.05 -5.83
CA LEU A 52 -6.79 -13.03 -4.83
C LEU A 52 -7.03 -11.61 -5.33
N LEU A 53 -6.78 -11.34 -6.61
CA LEU A 53 -7.06 -10.05 -7.23
C LEU A 53 -8.56 -9.72 -7.19
N GLN A 54 -9.42 -10.71 -7.46
CA GLN A 54 -10.88 -10.57 -7.37
C GLN A 54 -11.31 -10.31 -5.92
N ASN A 55 -10.85 -11.14 -4.99
CA ASN A 55 -11.15 -10.99 -3.57
C ASN A 55 -10.74 -9.61 -3.04
N ALA A 56 -9.57 -9.14 -3.41
CA ALA A 56 -9.07 -7.86 -2.95
C ALA A 56 -9.93 -6.70 -3.45
N MET A 57 -10.38 -6.74 -4.70
CA MET A 57 -11.30 -5.72 -5.23
C MET A 57 -12.64 -5.76 -4.51
N PHE A 58 -13.18 -6.96 -4.28
CA PHE A 58 -14.44 -7.16 -3.56
C PHE A 58 -14.36 -6.62 -2.13
N ILE A 59 -13.32 -7.03 -1.38
CA ILE A 59 -13.14 -6.61 0.02
C ILE A 59 -12.80 -5.12 0.12
N ALA A 60 -11.94 -4.57 -0.75
CA ALA A 60 -11.62 -3.15 -0.75
C ALA A 60 -12.87 -2.27 -0.96
N GLY A 61 -13.81 -2.73 -1.81
CA GLY A 61 -15.10 -2.08 -1.96
C GLY A 61 -15.95 -2.12 -0.68
N ILE A 62 -16.03 -3.27 -0.02
CA ILE A 62 -16.75 -3.42 1.27
C ILE A 62 -16.11 -2.54 2.34
N VAL A 63 -14.79 -2.59 2.49
CA VAL A 63 -14.05 -1.81 3.49
C VAL A 63 -14.21 -0.31 3.24
N THR A 64 -14.19 0.12 1.98
CA THR A 64 -14.49 1.52 1.62
C THR A 64 -15.91 1.92 2.06
N LEU A 65 -16.90 1.06 1.91
CA LEU A 65 -18.25 1.33 2.42
C LEU A 65 -18.29 1.41 3.94
N ILE A 66 -17.56 0.55 4.66
CA ILE A 66 -17.45 0.61 6.13
C ILE A 66 -16.78 1.93 6.55
N GLN A 67 -15.74 2.36 5.86
CA GLN A 67 -15.06 3.63 6.14
C GLN A 67 -16.00 4.84 5.96
N LEU A 68 -16.86 4.81 4.95
CA LEU A 68 -17.84 5.87 4.65
C LEU A 68 -19.07 5.83 5.58
N TYR A 69 -19.52 4.62 5.90
CA TYR A 69 -20.72 4.34 6.71
C TYR A 69 -20.34 3.39 7.85
N PRO A 70 -19.84 3.93 8.96
CA PRO A 70 -19.22 3.13 10.01
C PRO A 70 -20.12 2.09 10.64
N ILE A 71 -19.50 0.99 11.04
CA ILE A 71 -20.09 0.01 11.95
C ILE A 71 -19.48 0.28 13.34
N TRP A 72 -20.25 0.85 14.23
CA TRP A 72 -19.82 1.30 15.57
C TRP A 72 -18.68 2.32 15.46
N LYS A 73 -17.46 2.02 15.93
CA LYS A 73 -16.24 2.85 15.86
C LYS A 73 -15.25 2.39 14.76
N ILE A 74 -15.72 1.58 13.83
CA ILE A 74 -14.93 1.10 12.69
C ILE A 74 -15.35 1.90 11.47
N GLY A 75 -14.53 2.87 11.08
CA GLY A 75 -14.79 3.82 10.00
C GLY A 75 -15.02 5.25 10.49
N SER A 76 -14.41 6.22 9.82
CA SER A 76 -14.35 7.63 10.25
C SER A 76 -15.41 8.52 9.60
N ARG A 77 -16.28 8.00 8.76
CA ARG A 77 -17.25 8.76 7.94
C ARG A 77 -16.60 9.72 6.93
N LEU A 78 -15.32 9.57 6.68
CA LEU A 78 -14.58 10.37 5.71
C LEU A 78 -14.56 9.69 4.33
N PRO A 79 -14.46 10.46 3.24
CA PRO A 79 -14.44 9.94 1.87
C PRO A 79 -13.07 9.33 1.50
N ILE A 80 -12.58 8.41 2.34
CA ILE A 80 -11.35 7.69 2.15
C ILE A 80 -11.65 6.41 1.36
N VAL A 81 -10.97 6.21 0.25
CA VAL A 81 -10.99 4.93 -0.48
C VAL A 81 -9.97 4.01 0.16
N MET A 82 -10.37 2.77 0.37
CA MET A 82 -9.54 1.74 0.99
C MET A 82 -8.93 0.83 -0.07
N SER A 83 -7.66 0.47 0.09
CA SER A 83 -6.87 -0.24 -0.92
C SER A 83 -5.87 -1.19 -0.27
N VAL A 84 -5.39 -2.17 -1.03
CA VAL A 84 -4.23 -2.97 -0.61
C VAL A 84 -3.01 -2.08 -0.48
N SER A 85 -2.34 -2.16 0.66
CA SER A 85 -1.23 -1.28 0.99
C SER A 85 0.10 -1.76 0.41
N PHE A 86 0.85 -0.83 -0.16
CA PHE A 86 2.23 -1.07 -0.59
C PHE A 86 3.20 -1.23 0.58
N ASN A 87 2.91 -0.67 1.75
CA ASN A 87 3.77 -0.77 2.93
C ASN A 87 4.06 -2.20 3.34
N PHE A 88 3.11 -3.09 3.09
CA PHE A 88 3.23 -4.50 3.45
C PHE A 88 3.90 -5.35 2.38
N VAL A 89 4.14 -4.83 1.18
CA VAL A 89 4.67 -5.62 0.06
C VAL A 89 6.01 -6.26 0.40
N ALA A 90 6.96 -5.46 0.89
CA ALA A 90 8.30 -5.96 1.19
C ALA A 90 8.27 -7.05 2.27
N ILE A 91 7.59 -6.80 3.38
CA ILE A 91 7.51 -7.77 4.48
C ILE A 91 6.69 -9.01 4.12
N LEU A 92 5.56 -8.86 3.43
CA LEU A 92 4.75 -10.01 3.03
C LEU A 92 5.41 -10.82 1.91
N THR A 93 6.21 -10.19 1.05
CA THR A 93 7.08 -10.89 0.08
C THR A 93 8.13 -11.73 0.81
N TYR A 94 8.79 -11.17 1.82
CA TYR A 94 9.75 -11.89 2.66
C TYR A 94 9.09 -13.02 3.45
N VAL A 95 8.02 -12.73 4.19
CA VAL A 95 7.28 -13.73 4.98
C VAL A 95 6.68 -14.82 4.09
N GLY A 96 6.11 -14.44 2.95
CA GLY A 96 5.54 -15.38 1.99
C GLY A 96 6.57 -16.31 1.37
N ALA A 97 7.77 -15.81 1.07
CA ALA A 97 8.88 -16.61 0.55
C ALA A 97 9.48 -17.53 1.61
N THR A 98 9.58 -17.08 2.87
CA THR A 98 10.25 -17.81 3.97
C THR A 98 9.32 -18.79 4.68
N TYR A 99 8.10 -18.36 5.02
CA TYR A 99 7.14 -19.11 5.84
C TYR A 99 5.92 -19.60 5.04
N GLY A 100 5.77 -19.13 3.81
CA GLY A 100 4.62 -19.41 2.94
C GLY A 100 3.45 -18.45 3.12
N TYR A 101 2.60 -18.38 2.09
CA TYR A 101 1.45 -17.45 2.04
C TYR A 101 0.44 -17.64 3.19
N ALA A 102 0.25 -18.89 3.64
CA ALA A 102 -0.63 -19.22 4.75
C ALA A 102 -0.20 -18.54 6.07
N SER A 103 1.12 -18.49 6.32
CA SER A 103 1.71 -17.82 7.49
C SER A 103 1.64 -16.30 7.34
N ALA A 104 1.81 -15.77 6.13
CA ALA A 104 1.62 -14.35 5.86
C ALA A 104 0.19 -13.91 6.20
N MET A 105 -0.83 -14.66 5.79
CA MET A 105 -2.23 -14.34 6.09
C MET A 105 -2.55 -14.47 7.59
N GLY A 106 -2.00 -15.48 8.27
CA GLY A 106 -2.12 -15.59 9.73
C GLY A 106 -1.49 -14.42 10.48
N ALA A 107 -0.33 -13.95 10.01
CA ALA A 107 0.34 -12.78 10.57
C ALA A 107 -0.46 -11.49 10.32
N VAL A 108 -1.06 -11.32 9.14
CA VAL A 108 -1.95 -10.19 8.82
C VAL A 108 -3.19 -10.19 9.71
N LEU A 109 -3.79 -11.36 9.97
CA LEU A 109 -4.94 -11.47 10.87
C LEU A 109 -4.63 -10.91 12.26
N ILE A 110 -3.53 -11.38 12.84
CA ILE A 110 -3.13 -10.95 14.19
C ILE A 110 -2.67 -9.49 14.20
N GLY A 111 -1.86 -9.09 13.23
CA GLY A 111 -1.36 -7.71 13.11
C GLY A 111 -2.48 -6.69 12.96
N GLY A 112 -3.47 -6.99 12.12
CA GLY A 112 -4.63 -6.14 11.94
C GLY A 112 -5.52 -6.06 13.20
N LEU A 113 -5.71 -7.16 13.94
CA LEU A 113 -6.41 -7.12 15.24
C LEU A 113 -5.68 -6.22 16.22
N ILE A 114 -4.36 -6.30 16.30
CA ILE A 114 -3.54 -5.44 17.18
C ILE A 114 -3.68 -3.98 16.75
N GLU A 115 -3.54 -3.65 15.46
CA GLU A 115 -3.71 -2.28 14.97
C GLU A 115 -5.12 -1.75 15.23
N GLY A 116 -6.17 -2.56 14.97
CA GLY A 116 -7.54 -2.18 15.24
C GLY A 116 -7.79 -1.83 16.71
N CYS A 117 -7.26 -2.66 17.63
CA CYS A 117 -7.31 -2.38 19.06
C CYS A 117 -6.51 -1.12 19.43
N LEU A 118 -5.33 -0.94 18.86
CA LEU A 118 -4.52 0.27 19.05
C LEU A 118 -5.21 1.50 18.47
N GLY A 119 -5.93 1.36 17.36
CA GLY A 119 -6.75 2.40 16.77
C GLY A 119 -7.78 2.94 17.75
N LEU A 120 -8.53 2.05 18.41
CA LEU A 120 -9.49 2.44 19.44
C LEU A 120 -8.83 3.15 20.65
N LEU A 121 -7.53 2.94 20.85
CA LEU A 121 -6.73 3.53 21.92
C LEU A 121 -5.78 4.65 21.42
N ALA A 122 -5.96 5.14 20.20
CA ALA A 122 -5.04 6.06 19.52
C ALA A 122 -4.72 7.32 20.34
N ARG A 123 -5.67 7.84 21.11
CA ARG A 123 -5.51 9.00 21.99
C ARG A 123 -4.35 8.87 22.99
N TYR A 124 -3.97 7.65 23.39
CA TYR A 124 -2.96 7.40 24.41
C TYR A 124 -1.54 7.33 23.84
N TRP A 125 -1.37 6.77 22.64
CA TRP A 125 -0.06 6.45 22.10
C TRP A 125 0.38 7.31 20.89
N LYS A 126 -0.53 7.99 20.20
CA LYS A 126 -0.20 8.84 19.03
C LYS A 126 0.89 9.87 19.29
N LYS A 127 1.11 10.25 20.56
CA LYS A 127 2.15 11.20 20.96
C LYS A 127 3.57 10.62 20.93
N ILE A 128 3.72 9.30 20.92
CA ILE A 128 5.01 8.61 20.86
C ILE A 128 5.60 8.69 19.45
N ILE A 129 4.74 8.65 18.46
CA ILE A 129 5.16 8.70 17.06
C ILE A 129 5.25 10.17 16.63
N THR A 130 6.47 10.69 16.62
CA THR A 130 6.71 12.05 16.16
C THR A 130 6.70 12.12 14.62
N PRO A 131 6.40 13.29 14.00
CA PRO A 131 6.40 13.43 12.55
C PRO A 131 7.69 12.98 11.86
N ILE A 132 8.85 13.19 12.52
CA ILE A 132 10.14 12.80 11.96
C ILE A 132 10.34 11.26 11.99
N VAL A 133 9.83 10.58 13.02
CA VAL A 133 9.84 9.11 13.07
C VAL A 133 8.99 8.55 11.95
N ALA A 134 7.75 9.03 11.79
CA ALA A 134 6.88 8.63 10.71
C ALA A 134 7.53 8.85 9.33
N ALA A 135 8.10 10.04 9.10
CA ALA A 135 8.79 10.37 7.86
C ALA A 135 9.99 9.47 7.56
N SER A 136 10.83 9.16 8.57
CA SER A 136 11.96 8.22 8.41
C SER A 136 11.50 6.85 7.99
N VAL A 137 10.41 6.38 8.58
CA VAL A 137 9.87 5.05 8.33
C VAL A 137 9.22 4.97 6.93
N VAL A 138 8.38 5.94 6.54
CA VAL A 138 7.83 6.01 5.19
C VAL A 138 8.94 5.99 4.15
N THR A 139 9.99 6.81 4.33
CA THR A 139 11.16 6.82 3.45
C THR A 139 11.83 5.44 3.36
N SER A 140 11.92 4.70 4.47
CA SER A 140 12.56 3.38 4.48
C SER A 140 11.74 2.30 3.75
N ILE A 141 10.40 2.41 3.75
CA ILE A 141 9.52 1.52 3.01
C ILE A 141 9.89 1.57 1.52
N ASP A 142 10.06 2.76 0.99
CA ASP A 142 10.35 2.96 -0.43
C ASP A 142 11.70 2.37 -0.83
N PHE A 143 12.72 2.55 0.01
CA PHE A 143 14.00 1.90 -0.22
C PHE A 143 13.88 0.36 -0.26
N SER A 144 13.04 -0.22 0.58
CA SER A 144 12.79 -1.67 0.55
C SER A 144 12.05 -2.12 -0.71
N LEU A 145 11.17 -1.28 -1.24
CA LEU A 145 10.39 -1.56 -2.44
C LEU A 145 11.20 -1.44 -3.74
N PHE A 146 12.32 -0.71 -3.75
CA PHE A 146 13.15 -0.61 -4.96
C PHE A 146 13.67 -1.96 -5.44
N SER A 147 14.08 -2.84 -4.53
CA SER A 147 14.52 -4.20 -4.89
C SER A 147 13.38 -5.00 -5.51
N VAL A 148 12.17 -4.88 -4.97
CA VAL A 148 10.97 -5.54 -5.48
C VAL A 148 10.60 -5.01 -6.88
N GLY A 149 10.60 -3.68 -7.02
CA GLY A 149 10.31 -3.03 -8.32
C GLY A 149 11.33 -3.38 -9.39
N THR A 150 12.62 -3.39 -9.06
CA THR A 150 13.69 -3.76 -10.00
C THR A 150 13.59 -5.23 -10.42
N ARG A 151 13.29 -6.12 -9.47
CA ARG A 151 13.06 -7.53 -9.78
C ARG A 151 11.89 -7.69 -10.75
N SER A 152 10.77 -7.06 -10.49
CA SER A 152 9.60 -7.10 -11.35
C SER A 152 9.90 -6.53 -12.74
N PHE A 153 10.64 -5.42 -12.81
CA PHE A 153 11.09 -4.80 -14.07
C PHE A 153 11.93 -5.76 -14.93
N GLY A 154 12.79 -6.57 -14.30
CA GLY A 154 13.59 -7.58 -14.98
C GLY A 154 12.81 -8.82 -15.43
N GLY A 155 11.55 -8.98 -15.04
CA GLY A 155 10.72 -10.16 -15.35
C GLY A 155 10.44 -11.06 -14.16
N GLY A 156 10.65 -10.56 -12.95
CA GLY A 156 10.23 -11.18 -11.70
C GLY A 156 10.98 -12.44 -11.30
N TYR A 157 10.24 -13.46 -10.92
CA TYR A 157 10.77 -14.77 -10.50
C TYR A 157 10.86 -15.78 -11.67
N SER A 158 10.69 -15.32 -12.92
CA SER A 158 10.75 -16.18 -14.10
C SER A 158 12.19 -16.57 -14.47
N GLU A 159 12.39 -17.72 -15.13
CA GLU A 159 13.68 -18.15 -15.68
C GLU A 159 14.24 -17.15 -16.71
N SER A 160 13.38 -16.33 -17.31
CA SER A 160 13.76 -15.29 -18.27
C SER A 160 14.13 -13.95 -17.62
N PHE A 161 14.38 -13.92 -16.29
CA PHE A 161 14.79 -12.70 -15.59
C PHE A 161 16.01 -12.05 -16.26
N GLY A 162 15.96 -10.73 -16.43
CA GLY A 162 17.03 -9.95 -17.07
C GLY A 162 17.14 -10.12 -18.58
N SER A 163 16.23 -10.89 -19.23
CA SER A 163 16.25 -11.03 -20.69
C SER A 163 15.99 -9.68 -21.40
N ALA A 164 16.60 -9.50 -22.58
CA ALA A 164 16.41 -8.27 -23.39
C ALA A 164 14.93 -7.97 -23.65
N LYS A 165 14.10 -9.00 -23.82
CA LYS A 165 12.65 -8.84 -24.03
C LYS A 165 11.96 -8.28 -22.77
N ASN A 166 12.31 -8.75 -21.58
CA ASN A 166 11.74 -8.25 -20.32
C ASN A 166 12.20 -6.81 -20.05
N LEU A 167 13.49 -6.52 -20.24
CA LEU A 167 14.03 -5.18 -20.07
C LEU A 167 13.40 -4.18 -21.03
N LEU A 168 13.26 -4.55 -22.32
CA LEU A 168 12.60 -3.71 -23.31
C LEU A 168 11.16 -3.40 -22.91
N LEU A 169 10.41 -4.41 -22.46
CA LEU A 169 9.03 -4.24 -22.04
C LEU A 169 8.93 -3.33 -20.81
N GLY A 170 9.79 -3.52 -19.81
CA GLY A 170 9.90 -2.65 -18.64
C GLY A 170 10.25 -1.21 -18.99
N ILE A 171 11.21 -1.00 -19.91
CA ILE A 171 11.61 0.35 -20.37
C ILE A 171 10.44 1.05 -21.08
N ILE A 172 9.75 0.36 -21.99
CA ILE A 172 8.64 0.97 -22.73
C ILE A 172 7.48 1.31 -21.81
N THR A 173 7.15 0.43 -20.84
CA THR A 173 6.10 0.71 -19.87
C THR A 173 6.46 1.87 -18.94
N LEU A 174 7.69 1.93 -18.44
CA LEU A 174 8.19 3.06 -17.66
C LEU A 174 8.16 4.37 -18.45
N ALA A 175 8.66 4.34 -19.70
CA ALA A 175 8.63 5.51 -20.58
C ALA A 175 7.20 5.97 -20.87
N THR A 176 6.27 5.05 -21.11
CA THR A 176 4.85 5.35 -21.30
C THR A 176 4.26 6.03 -20.05
N CYS A 177 4.53 5.49 -18.86
CA CYS A 177 4.09 6.06 -17.60
C CYS A 177 4.64 7.49 -17.42
N LEU A 178 5.94 7.68 -17.66
CA LEU A 178 6.61 8.98 -17.54
C LEU A 178 6.06 10.00 -18.55
N LEU A 179 5.96 9.64 -19.82
CA LEU A 179 5.46 10.54 -20.88
C LEU A 179 4.02 10.94 -20.57
N PHE A 180 3.19 9.98 -20.18
CA PHE A 180 1.81 10.30 -19.81
C PHE A 180 1.73 11.20 -18.57
N ASN A 181 2.59 10.99 -17.58
CA ASN A 181 2.67 11.84 -16.40
C ASN A 181 3.10 13.28 -16.74
N ILE A 182 4.00 13.47 -17.71
CA ILE A 182 4.46 14.79 -18.15
C ILE A 182 3.39 15.53 -18.98
N PHE A 183 2.76 14.84 -19.92
CA PHE A 183 1.84 15.48 -20.87
C PHE A 183 0.40 15.55 -20.38
N ALA A 184 -0.02 14.65 -19.51
CA ALA A 184 -1.36 14.67 -18.93
C ALA A 184 -1.49 15.75 -17.87
N LYS A 185 -2.67 16.37 -17.79
CA LYS A 185 -2.96 17.44 -16.83
C LYS A 185 -3.97 16.97 -15.79
N SER A 186 -3.75 17.42 -14.55
CA SER A 186 -4.71 17.22 -13.46
C SER A 186 -5.11 15.75 -13.28
N TYR A 187 -6.40 15.46 -13.36
CA TYR A 187 -6.95 14.12 -13.18
C TYR A 187 -6.36 13.05 -14.13
N SER A 188 -6.13 13.41 -15.40
CA SER A 188 -5.58 12.45 -16.37
C SER A 188 -4.20 11.93 -15.99
N GLN A 189 -3.41 12.70 -15.25
CA GLN A 189 -2.09 12.30 -14.77
C GLN A 189 -2.16 11.06 -13.85
N GLN A 190 -3.22 10.93 -13.06
CA GLN A 190 -3.43 9.77 -12.19
C GLN A 190 -3.86 8.50 -12.95
N LEU A 191 -4.34 8.65 -14.19
CA LEU A 191 -4.61 7.53 -15.09
C LEU A 191 -3.35 7.00 -15.79
N SER A 192 -2.17 7.58 -15.56
CA SER A 192 -0.90 7.12 -16.14
C SER A 192 -0.66 5.63 -15.90
N VAL A 193 -1.08 5.14 -14.74
CA VAL A 193 -0.98 3.73 -14.35
C VAL A 193 -1.82 2.84 -15.27
N LEU A 194 -3.05 3.23 -15.58
CA LEU A 194 -3.91 2.49 -16.51
C LEU A 194 -3.32 2.51 -17.94
N PHE A 195 -2.79 3.66 -18.37
CA PHE A 195 -2.24 3.81 -19.70
C PHE A 195 -1.00 2.94 -19.95
N TYR A 196 -0.04 2.93 -19.01
CA TYR A 196 1.14 2.09 -19.19
C TYR A 196 0.79 0.59 -19.19
N LEU A 197 -0.23 0.18 -18.42
CA LEU A 197 -0.70 -1.20 -18.44
C LEU A 197 -1.32 -1.59 -19.78
N ILE A 198 -2.14 -0.71 -20.35
CA ILE A 198 -2.74 -0.96 -21.67
C ILE A 198 -1.65 -1.08 -22.73
N VAL A 199 -0.73 -0.11 -22.82
CA VAL A 199 0.35 -0.12 -23.80
C VAL A 199 1.29 -1.30 -23.58
N GLY A 200 1.69 -1.55 -22.33
CA GLY A 200 2.56 -2.66 -21.96
C GLY A 200 1.93 -4.02 -22.28
N ASN A 201 0.62 -4.18 -22.02
CA ASN A 201 -0.07 -5.42 -22.32
C ASN A 201 -0.22 -5.67 -23.84
N ILE A 202 -0.55 -4.63 -24.60
CA ILE A 202 -0.59 -4.72 -26.08
C ILE A 202 0.78 -5.20 -26.61
N LEU A 203 1.87 -4.60 -26.16
CA LEU A 203 3.21 -5.01 -26.53
C LEU A 203 3.53 -6.45 -26.09
N ALA A 204 3.14 -6.82 -24.87
CA ALA A 204 3.35 -8.17 -24.34
C ALA A 204 2.61 -9.24 -25.17
N ILE A 205 1.40 -8.92 -25.64
CA ILE A 205 0.64 -9.78 -26.57
C ILE A 205 1.39 -9.96 -27.89
N PHE A 206 1.89 -8.87 -28.50
CA PHE A 206 2.69 -8.94 -29.74
C PHE A 206 4.00 -9.72 -29.55
N MET A 207 4.56 -9.70 -28.33
CA MET A 207 5.78 -10.46 -27.99
C MET A 207 5.49 -11.92 -27.63
N GLY A 208 4.23 -12.36 -27.66
CA GLY A 208 3.81 -13.72 -27.31
C GLY A 208 3.98 -14.09 -25.83
N LYS A 209 3.91 -13.07 -24.94
CA LYS A 209 4.10 -13.26 -23.49
C LYS A 209 2.79 -13.34 -22.68
N VAL A 210 1.65 -13.15 -23.31
CA VAL A 210 0.32 -13.18 -22.68
C VAL A 210 -0.53 -14.26 -23.33
N ASP A 211 -1.07 -15.15 -22.50
CA ASP A 211 -2.02 -16.17 -22.94
C ASP A 211 -3.45 -15.64 -22.74
N LEU A 212 -4.07 -15.23 -23.84
CA LEU A 212 -5.43 -14.69 -23.85
C LEU A 212 -6.50 -15.77 -23.58
N SER A 213 -6.17 -17.06 -23.72
CA SER A 213 -7.13 -18.16 -23.49
C SER A 213 -7.52 -18.27 -22.02
N VAL A 214 -6.64 -17.85 -21.11
CA VAL A 214 -6.85 -17.90 -19.66
C VAL A 214 -7.90 -16.89 -19.21
N ILE A 215 -8.10 -15.79 -19.94
CA ILE A 215 -8.96 -14.66 -19.52
C ILE A 215 -10.41 -15.11 -19.29
N PHE A 216 -10.94 -15.96 -20.14
CA PHE A 216 -12.33 -16.42 -20.09
C PHE A 216 -12.53 -17.75 -19.36
N ASN A 217 -11.49 -18.26 -18.69
CA ASN A 217 -11.60 -19.47 -17.88
C ASN A 217 -12.31 -19.15 -16.56
N GLY A 218 -13.29 -20.00 -16.17
CA GLY A 218 -13.84 -19.99 -14.81
C GLY A 218 -15.19 -19.30 -14.62
N GLY A 219 -16.01 -19.16 -15.63
CA GLY A 219 -17.39 -18.62 -15.51
C GLY A 219 -17.44 -17.08 -15.49
N LEU A 220 -18.67 -16.53 -15.48
CA LEU A 220 -18.87 -15.08 -15.55
C LEU A 220 -18.92 -14.41 -14.18
N ILE A 221 -19.37 -15.10 -13.14
CA ILE A 221 -19.51 -14.58 -11.78
C ILE A 221 -19.03 -15.66 -10.80
N VAL A 222 -18.12 -15.27 -9.91
CA VAL A 222 -17.63 -16.11 -8.80
C VAL A 222 -17.71 -15.30 -7.52
N LEU A 223 -18.30 -15.90 -6.49
CA LEU A 223 -18.32 -15.30 -5.16
C LEU A 223 -16.95 -15.45 -4.49
N SER A 224 -16.60 -14.44 -3.72
CA SER A 224 -15.42 -14.47 -2.86
C SER A 224 -15.52 -15.61 -1.84
N HIS A 225 -14.47 -16.42 -1.72
CA HIS A 225 -14.42 -17.53 -0.77
C HIS A 225 -13.71 -17.13 0.51
N LEU A 226 -14.31 -17.50 1.62
CA LEU A 226 -13.69 -17.36 2.95
C LEU A 226 -12.64 -18.46 3.14
N LEU A 227 -11.49 -18.10 3.73
CA LEU A 227 -10.39 -19.00 4.06
C LEU A 227 -9.87 -19.83 2.86
N PRO A 228 -9.50 -19.19 1.75
CA PRO A 228 -8.98 -19.91 0.58
C PRO A 228 -7.67 -20.64 0.90
N PHE A 229 -6.94 -20.18 1.92
CA PHE A 229 -5.73 -20.81 2.44
C PHE A 229 -5.91 -21.19 3.90
N LYS A 230 -5.38 -22.37 4.30
CA LYS A 230 -5.32 -22.75 5.72
C LYS A 230 -4.30 -21.84 6.41
N MET A 231 -4.77 -20.96 7.29
CA MET A 231 -3.89 -20.05 8.02
C MET A 231 -2.91 -20.81 8.93
N LYS A 232 -1.67 -20.32 8.98
CA LYS A 232 -0.64 -20.73 9.93
C LYS A 232 -0.23 -19.53 10.77
N PHE A 233 0.23 -19.78 11.99
CA PHE A 233 0.59 -18.75 12.93
C PHE A 233 2.03 -18.94 13.39
N ASP A 234 2.96 -18.32 12.67
CA ASP A 234 4.38 -18.33 12.98
C ASP A 234 4.73 -17.04 13.73
N LEU A 235 5.34 -17.19 14.91
CA LEU A 235 5.61 -16.04 15.79
C LEU A 235 6.52 -15.01 15.14
N GLY A 236 7.57 -15.43 14.42
CA GLY A 236 8.48 -14.53 13.71
C GLY A 236 7.74 -13.72 12.63
N ALA A 237 6.90 -14.39 11.83
CA ALA A 237 6.06 -13.76 10.82
C ALA A 237 5.08 -12.75 11.45
N ILE A 238 4.44 -13.13 12.57
CA ILE A 238 3.48 -12.25 13.27
C ILE A 238 4.18 -10.99 13.77
N ILE A 239 5.31 -11.11 14.46
CA ILE A 239 6.03 -9.95 15.01
C ILE A 239 6.49 -9.03 13.88
N ALA A 240 7.06 -9.58 12.81
CA ALA A 240 7.52 -8.82 11.66
C ALA A 240 6.38 -8.02 11.01
N VAL A 241 5.21 -8.62 10.81
CA VAL A 241 4.05 -7.96 10.22
C VAL A 241 3.42 -6.95 11.18
N VAL A 242 3.35 -7.24 12.49
CA VAL A 242 2.84 -6.30 13.52
C VAL A 242 3.64 -5.00 13.52
N VAL A 243 4.96 -5.07 13.39
CA VAL A 243 5.79 -3.86 13.30
C VAL A 243 5.38 -2.98 12.12
N ILE A 244 5.08 -3.58 10.97
CA ILE A 244 4.62 -2.81 9.80
C ILE A 244 3.21 -2.25 10.02
N PHE A 245 2.33 -2.93 10.74
CA PHE A 245 1.04 -2.35 11.13
C PHE A 245 1.19 -1.11 12.02
N LEU A 246 2.17 -1.09 12.94
CA LEU A 246 2.47 0.11 13.72
C LEU A 246 2.98 1.27 12.85
N VAL A 247 3.73 0.95 11.81
CA VAL A 247 4.17 1.92 10.80
C VAL A 247 2.99 2.42 9.97
N SER A 248 2.16 1.52 9.47
CA SER A 248 0.96 1.83 8.70
C SER A 248 0.02 2.78 9.46
N ALA A 249 -0.12 2.59 10.77
CA ALA A 249 -0.90 3.49 11.62
C ALA A 249 -0.44 4.96 11.51
N THR A 250 0.85 5.22 11.28
CA THR A 250 1.35 6.59 11.10
C THR A 250 0.94 7.20 9.77
N GLU A 251 0.89 6.39 8.71
CA GLU A 251 0.40 6.80 7.40
C GLU A 251 -1.09 7.12 7.46
N THR A 252 -1.89 6.27 8.07
CA THR A 252 -3.33 6.49 8.25
C THR A 252 -3.65 7.78 9.00
N ILE A 253 -2.88 8.11 10.04
CA ILE A 253 -2.99 9.40 10.75
C ILE A 253 -2.69 10.56 9.79
N GLY A 254 -1.65 10.43 8.97
CA GLY A 254 -1.25 11.41 7.97
C GLY A 254 -2.34 11.62 6.91
N ASP A 255 -2.82 10.55 6.33
CA ASP A 255 -3.84 10.54 5.27
C ASP A 255 -5.17 11.15 5.76
N THR A 256 -5.63 10.70 6.93
CA THR A 256 -6.87 11.19 7.54
C THR A 256 -6.76 12.71 7.81
N SER A 257 -5.62 13.15 8.35
CA SER A 257 -5.36 14.56 8.62
C SER A 257 -5.27 15.38 7.33
N ALA A 258 -4.55 14.89 6.33
CA ALA A 258 -4.38 15.56 5.03
C ALA A 258 -5.72 15.70 4.30
N LEU A 259 -6.55 14.66 4.30
CA LEU A 259 -7.86 14.68 3.68
C LEU A 259 -8.78 15.72 4.34
N VAL A 260 -8.85 15.73 5.67
CA VAL A 260 -9.73 16.66 6.40
C VAL A 260 -9.25 18.10 6.24
N ASN A 261 -7.94 18.34 6.35
CA ASN A 261 -7.38 19.68 6.22
C ASN A 261 -7.57 20.25 4.81
N SER A 262 -7.27 19.48 3.78
CA SER A 262 -7.28 19.97 2.39
C SER A 262 -8.61 19.74 1.67
N GLY A 263 -9.33 18.68 2.00
CA GLY A 263 -10.64 18.37 1.41
C GLY A 263 -11.80 19.07 2.08
N LEU A 264 -11.77 19.18 3.42
CA LEU A 264 -12.87 19.72 4.22
C LEU A 264 -12.56 21.09 4.83
N ASN A 265 -11.34 21.62 4.69
CA ASN A 265 -10.87 22.91 5.22
C ASN A 265 -11.13 23.06 6.74
N ARG A 266 -10.86 22.00 7.51
CA ARG A 266 -10.95 21.99 8.98
C ARG A 266 -9.88 21.09 9.58
N GLU A 267 -9.69 21.18 10.87
CA GLU A 267 -8.82 20.24 11.59
C GLU A 267 -9.49 18.87 11.76
N VAL A 268 -8.66 17.83 11.75
CA VAL A 268 -9.08 16.46 12.01
C VAL A 268 -9.37 16.26 13.50
N THR A 269 -10.42 15.53 13.82
CA THR A 269 -10.76 15.20 15.21
C THR A 269 -10.02 13.94 15.68
N GLU A 270 -9.88 13.79 17.00
CA GLU A 270 -9.29 12.58 17.57
C GLU A 270 -10.11 11.32 17.28
N GLU A 271 -11.43 11.47 17.22
CA GLU A 271 -12.35 10.38 16.87
C GLU A 271 -12.15 9.93 15.44
N GLU A 272 -12.04 10.84 14.48
CA GLU A 272 -11.80 10.52 13.07
C GLU A 272 -10.48 9.75 12.87
N ILE A 273 -9.42 10.12 13.59
CA ILE A 273 -8.15 9.39 13.57
C ILE A 273 -8.33 8.00 14.18
N SER A 274 -8.93 7.91 15.35
CA SER A 274 -9.17 6.65 16.07
C SER A 274 -10.00 5.68 15.24
N ASP A 275 -11.09 6.16 14.67
CA ASP A 275 -12.04 5.35 13.91
C ASP A 275 -11.49 4.95 12.53
N SER A 276 -10.63 5.77 11.89
CA SER A 276 -9.88 5.39 10.69
C SER A 276 -8.87 4.28 10.98
N LEU A 277 -8.07 4.42 12.04
CA LEU A 277 -7.11 3.39 12.44
C LEU A 277 -7.79 2.08 12.81
N ALA A 278 -8.91 2.15 13.54
CA ALA A 278 -9.70 0.96 13.87
C ALA A 278 -10.24 0.27 12.60
N CYS A 279 -10.65 1.05 11.60
CA CYS A 279 -11.07 0.53 10.31
C CYS A 279 -9.93 -0.19 9.59
N ASP A 280 -8.76 0.44 9.47
CA ASP A 280 -7.60 -0.13 8.80
C ASP A 280 -7.20 -1.47 9.42
N GLY A 281 -7.08 -1.52 10.75
CA GLY A 281 -6.69 -2.73 11.45
C GLY A 281 -7.73 -3.85 11.36
N PHE A 282 -8.97 -3.62 11.80
CA PHE A 282 -9.99 -4.68 11.81
C PHE A 282 -10.36 -5.13 10.39
N CYS A 283 -10.44 -4.22 9.43
CA CYS A 283 -10.73 -4.58 8.05
C CYS A 283 -9.56 -5.30 7.38
N SER A 284 -8.30 -5.01 7.74
CA SER A 284 -7.14 -5.79 7.31
C SER A 284 -7.19 -7.22 7.88
N SER A 285 -7.63 -7.40 9.13
CA SER A 285 -7.87 -8.75 9.66
C SER A 285 -8.97 -9.48 8.88
N ILE A 286 -10.05 -8.80 8.54
CA ILE A 286 -11.12 -9.40 7.71
C ILE A 286 -10.58 -9.72 6.31
N SER A 287 -9.77 -8.85 5.69
CA SER A 287 -9.20 -9.08 4.36
C SER A 287 -8.35 -10.36 4.32
N SER A 288 -7.58 -10.63 5.38
CA SER A 288 -6.76 -11.83 5.48
C SER A 288 -7.58 -13.12 5.48
N LEU A 289 -8.81 -13.09 6.04
CA LEU A 289 -9.74 -14.23 5.98
C LEU A 289 -10.18 -14.54 4.54
N PHE A 290 -10.13 -13.58 3.64
CA PHE A 290 -10.35 -13.77 2.21
C PHE A 290 -9.05 -13.99 1.43
N GLY A 291 -7.96 -14.20 2.15
CA GLY A 291 -6.62 -14.42 1.58
C GLY A 291 -5.98 -13.15 1.03
N CYS A 292 -6.48 -11.96 1.35
CA CYS A 292 -5.96 -10.70 0.82
C CYS A 292 -4.96 -10.05 1.79
N PRO A 293 -3.94 -9.36 1.26
CA PRO A 293 -3.07 -8.50 2.06
C PRO A 293 -3.84 -7.40 2.80
N PRO A 294 -3.19 -6.67 3.74
CA PRO A 294 -3.84 -5.58 4.46
C PRO A 294 -4.46 -4.53 3.55
N ILE A 295 -5.67 -4.11 3.90
CA ILE A 295 -6.43 -3.06 3.21
C ILE A 295 -6.54 -1.88 4.15
N ILE A 296 -5.90 -0.77 3.78
CA ILE A 296 -5.82 0.46 4.56
C ILE A 296 -6.23 1.68 3.74
N SER A 297 -6.18 2.85 4.34
CA SER A 297 -6.39 4.13 3.64
C SER A 297 -5.43 4.27 2.46
N PHE A 298 -5.94 4.78 1.33
CA PHE A 298 -5.18 4.91 0.08
C PHE A 298 -4.72 6.35 -0.13
N SER A 299 -3.44 6.62 0.16
CA SER A 299 -2.84 7.96 0.15
C SER A 299 -2.99 8.69 -1.18
N GLN A 300 -2.89 7.98 -2.32
CA GLN A 300 -3.07 8.59 -3.64
C GLN A 300 -4.51 9.09 -3.86
N ASN A 301 -5.51 8.46 -3.23
CA ASN A 301 -6.87 8.96 -3.27
C ASN A 301 -7.02 10.27 -2.49
N VAL A 302 -6.30 10.43 -1.38
CA VAL A 302 -6.22 11.70 -0.65
C VAL A 302 -5.65 12.80 -1.56
N GLY A 303 -4.59 12.49 -2.32
CA GLY A 303 -4.04 13.37 -3.36
C GLY A 303 -5.09 13.74 -4.42
N LEU A 304 -5.90 12.77 -4.88
CA LEU A 304 -6.97 13.02 -5.83
C LEU A 304 -8.04 13.95 -5.28
N ILE A 305 -8.45 13.76 -4.02
CA ILE A 305 -9.40 14.66 -3.34
C ILE A 305 -8.82 16.06 -3.22
N ASN A 306 -7.52 16.19 -2.94
CA ASN A 306 -6.84 17.48 -2.87
C ASN A 306 -6.93 18.28 -4.19
N ILE A 307 -6.85 17.58 -5.32
CA ILE A 307 -6.94 18.19 -6.66
C ILE A 307 -8.40 18.44 -7.06
N THR A 308 -9.26 17.43 -6.91
CA THR A 308 -10.65 17.47 -7.41
C THR A 308 -11.62 18.15 -6.46
N LYS A 309 -11.27 18.20 -5.18
CA LYS A 309 -12.15 18.64 -4.07
C LYS A 309 -13.46 17.86 -3.95
N VAL A 310 -13.54 16.69 -4.57
CA VAL A 310 -14.72 15.81 -4.49
C VAL A 310 -14.67 15.03 -3.18
N VAL A 311 -15.44 15.48 -2.20
CA VAL A 311 -15.50 14.88 -0.85
C VAL A 311 -16.85 14.19 -0.56
N ASN A 312 -17.72 14.09 -1.54
CA ASN A 312 -19.07 13.58 -1.36
C ASN A 312 -19.06 12.07 -1.10
N ARG A 313 -19.55 11.62 0.07
CA ARG A 313 -19.58 10.22 0.50
C ARG A 313 -20.37 9.33 -0.45
N PHE A 314 -21.53 9.80 -0.92
CA PHE A 314 -22.36 9.03 -1.86
C PHE A 314 -21.62 8.77 -3.19
N THR A 315 -20.86 9.77 -3.66
CA THR A 315 -20.04 9.63 -4.86
C THR A 315 -18.96 8.56 -4.69
N ILE A 316 -18.23 8.57 -3.56
CA ILE A 316 -17.22 7.53 -3.30
C ILE A 316 -17.88 6.16 -3.09
N ALA A 317 -19.03 6.10 -2.44
CA ALA A 317 -19.79 4.85 -2.24
C ALA A 317 -20.22 4.22 -3.57
N THR A 318 -20.64 5.01 -4.58
CA THR A 318 -20.95 4.44 -5.90
C THR A 318 -19.72 3.81 -6.55
N GLY A 319 -18.55 4.40 -6.37
CA GLY A 319 -17.27 3.79 -6.78
C GLY A 319 -16.99 2.48 -6.04
N ALA A 320 -17.14 2.47 -4.71
CA ALA A 320 -16.95 1.26 -3.91
C ALA A 320 -17.88 0.11 -4.34
N ILE A 321 -19.13 0.41 -4.67
CA ILE A 321 -20.07 -0.59 -5.23
C ILE A 321 -19.57 -1.11 -6.58
N CYS A 322 -19.04 -0.25 -7.44
CA CYS A 322 -18.44 -0.69 -8.70
C CYS A 322 -17.25 -1.64 -8.46
N MET A 323 -16.42 -1.39 -7.44
CA MET A 323 -15.33 -2.30 -7.06
C MET A 323 -15.84 -3.67 -6.65
N ILE A 324 -16.88 -3.71 -5.81
CA ILE A 324 -17.52 -4.97 -5.39
C ILE A 324 -17.97 -5.75 -6.63
N LEU A 325 -18.67 -5.08 -7.57
CA LEU A 325 -19.13 -5.72 -8.79
C LEU A 325 -18.00 -6.24 -9.66
N VAL A 326 -16.94 -5.46 -9.82
CA VAL A 326 -15.72 -5.86 -10.56
C VAL A 326 -15.03 -7.06 -9.90
N GLY A 327 -14.95 -7.09 -8.57
CA GLY A 327 -14.39 -8.21 -7.82
C GLY A 327 -15.18 -9.52 -7.96
N LEU A 328 -16.42 -9.48 -8.43
CA LEU A 328 -17.21 -10.68 -8.71
C LEU A 328 -17.00 -11.23 -10.13
N LEU A 329 -16.22 -10.55 -10.98
CA LEU A 329 -16.03 -10.89 -12.40
C LEU A 329 -14.67 -11.57 -12.64
N PRO A 330 -14.57 -12.91 -12.71
CA PRO A 330 -13.34 -13.65 -12.96
C PRO A 330 -12.54 -13.20 -14.18
N PRO A 331 -13.13 -12.84 -15.33
CA PRO A 331 -12.38 -12.40 -16.48
C PRO A 331 -11.46 -11.22 -16.21
N ILE A 332 -11.86 -10.33 -15.29
CA ILE A 332 -11.04 -9.17 -14.90
C ILE A 332 -9.81 -9.61 -14.09
N GLY A 333 -9.99 -10.46 -13.08
CA GLY A 333 -8.89 -11.02 -12.30
C GLY A 333 -7.92 -11.82 -13.17
N ASN A 334 -8.44 -12.66 -14.05
CA ASN A 334 -7.65 -13.47 -14.99
C ASN A 334 -6.85 -12.58 -15.96
N PHE A 335 -7.46 -11.52 -16.51
CA PHE A 335 -6.77 -10.57 -17.37
C PHE A 335 -5.56 -9.96 -16.64
N PHE A 336 -5.73 -9.47 -15.43
CA PHE A 336 -4.65 -8.83 -14.68
C PHE A 336 -3.59 -9.83 -14.18
N SER A 337 -3.97 -11.05 -13.84
CA SER A 337 -3.00 -12.09 -13.47
C SER A 337 -2.17 -12.60 -14.65
N SER A 338 -2.64 -12.38 -15.88
CA SER A 338 -1.91 -12.73 -17.11
C SER A 338 -0.86 -11.69 -17.53
N LEU A 339 -0.82 -10.52 -16.84
CA LEU A 339 0.14 -9.47 -17.16
C LEU A 339 1.58 -9.93 -16.83
N PRO A 340 2.53 -9.77 -17.76
CA PRO A 340 3.94 -10.03 -17.46
C PRO A 340 4.45 -9.12 -16.35
N GLU A 341 5.27 -9.67 -15.45
CA GLU A 341 5.85 -8.90 -14.34
C GLU A 341 6.63 -7.66 -14.80
N SER A 342 7.31 -7.73 -15.96
CA SER A 342 8.03 -6.58 -16.51
C SER A 342 7.12 -5.42 -16.92
N VAL A 343 5.85 -5.68 -17.28
CA VAL A 343 4.85 -4.62 -17.51
C VAL A 343 4.49 -3.95 -16.20
N LEU A 344 4.23 -4.74 -15.16
CA LEU A 344 3.96 -4.22 -13.83
C LEU A 344 5.16 -3.46 -13.28
N GLY A 345 6.38 -4.01 -13.45
CA GLY A 345 7.63 -3.45 -12.97
C GLY A 345 7.95 -2.06 -13.50
N GLY A 346 7.65 -1.79 -14.78
CA GLY A 346 7.83 -0.46 -15.36
C GLY A 346 7.03 0.63 -14.63
N GLY A 347 5.79 0.34 -14.29
CA GLY A 347 4.94 1.27 -13.55
C GLY A 347 5.24 1.32 -12.05
N THR A 348 5.56 0.18 -11.43
CA THR A 348 5.86 0.13 -9.99
C THR A 348 7.11 0.92 -9.63
N ILE A 349 8.15 0.94 -10.48
CA ILE A 349 9.34 1.79 -10.27
C ILE A 349 8.92 3.27 -10.18
N MET A 350 8.05 3.74 -11.09
CA MET A 350 7.57 5.12 -11.04
C MET A 350 6.76 5.39 -9.78
N MET A 351 5.91 4.43 -9.36
CA MET A 351 5.10 4.56 -8.16
C MET A 351 5.97 4.62 -6.91
N PHE A 352 6.95 3.72 -6.76
CA PHE A 352 7.86 3.71 -5.60
C PHE A 352 8.70 4.99 -5.54
N GLY A 353 9.18 5.49 -6.70
CA GLY A 353 9.82 6.80 -6.75
C GLY A 353 8.92 7.94 -6.25
N THR A 354 7.63 7.88 -6.55
CA THR A 354 6.66 8.90 -6.09
C THR A 354 6.42 8.81 -4.58
N ILE A 355 6.32 7.61 -4.02
CA ILE A 355 6.15 7.41 -2.58
C ILE A 355 7.40 7.89 -1.84
N LEU A 356 8.61 7.59 -2.34
CA LEU A 356 9.86 8.10 -1.78
C LEU A 356 9.89 9.62 -1.69
N THR A 357 9.45 10.31 -2.75
CA THR A 357 9.39 11.78 -2.71
C THR A 357 8.42 12.29 -1.65
N SER A 358 7.32 11.57 -1.39
CA SER A 358 6.41 11.87 -0.28
C SER A 358 7.07 11.73 1.09
N GLY A 359 7.86 10.67 1.31
CA GLY A 359 8.67 10.49 2.52
C GLY A 359 9.67 11.63 2.73
N ILE A 360 10.38 12.03 1.66
CA ILE A 360 11.31 13.17 1.68
C ILE A 360 10.56 14.49 1.99
N GLU A 361 9.39 14.68 1.41
CA GLU A 361 8.55 15.85 1.67
C GLU A 361 8.10 15.92 3.14
N MET A 362 7.73 14.76 3.72
CA MET A 362 7.40 14.66 5.15
C MET A 362 8.59 15.04 6.04
N ILE A 363 9.82 14.58 5.69
CA ILE A 363 11.07 14.99 6.38
C ILE A 363 11.22 16.50 6.30
N ALA A 364 11.06 17.10 5.12
CA ALA A 364 11.18 18.54 4.92
C ALA A 364 10.16 19.32 5.75
N LYS A 365 8.90 18.85 5.81
CA LYS A 365 7.83 19.44 6.63
C LYS A 365 8.11 19.34 8.14
N ALA A 366 8.72 18.25 8.60
CA ALA A 366 9.14 18.08 10.00
C ALA A 366 10.29 19.01 10.40
N GLY A 367 11.02 19.56 9.41
CA GLY A 367 12.09 20.55 9.57
C GLY A 367 13.47 19.91 9.70
N PHE A 368 14.45 20.57 9.07
CA PHE A 368 15.89 20.17 9.06
C PHE A 368 16.66 20.76 10.25
N ASN A 369 16.16 20.55 11.47
CA ASN A 369 16.98 20.81 12.65
C ASN A 369 17.98 19.67 12.88
N GLN A 370 19.04 19.92 13.63
CA GLN A 370 20.09 18.93 13.82
C GLN A 370 19.61 17.62 14.43
N ARG A 371 18.68 17.69 15.37
CA ARG A 371 18.06 16.51 15.99
C ARG A 371 17.35 15.64 14.94
N ASN A 372 16.49 16.25 14.12
CA ASN A 372 15.75 15.54 13.08
C ASN A 372 16.68 14.94 12.02
N VAL A 373 17.69 15.70 11.59
CA VAL A 373 18.72 15.20 10.64
C VAL A 373 19.45 14.00 11.22
N THR A 374 19.83 14.03 12.51
CA THR A 374 20.49 12.89 13.17
C THR A 374 19.56 11.66 13.24
N ILE A 375 18.27 11.85 13.57
CA ILE A 375 17.32 10.76 13.62
C ILE A 375 17.20 10.10 12.24
N VAL A 376 16.95 10.88 11.19
CA VAL A 376 16.80 10.38 9.82
C VAL A 376 18.09 9.69 9.35
N ALA A 377 19.24 10.37 9.48
CA ALA A 377 20.50 9.86 8.95
C ALA A 377 20.90 8.53 9.60
N LEU A 378 20.85 8.43 10.94
CA LEU A 378 21.24 7.21 11.63
C LEU A 378 20.21 6.09 11.45
N SER A 379 18.91 6.39 11.51
CA SER A 379 17.90 5.35 11.35
C SER A 379 17.93 4.75 9.95
N LEU A 380 18.04 5.56 8.89
CA LEU A 380 18.15 5.07 7.51
C LEU A 380 19.49 4.34 7.27
N ALA A 381 20.61 4.89 7.76
CA ALA A 381 21.92 4.25 7.59
C ALA A 381 21.96 2.86 8.24
N VAL A 382 21.49 2.74 9.48
CA VAL A 382 21.44 1.46 10.19
C VAL A 382 20.40 0.53 9.55
N GLY A 383 19.19 1.04 9.27
CA GLY A 383 18.11 0.22 8.74
C GLY A 383 18.42 -0.34 7.36
N ILE A 384 18.84 0.49 6.42
CA ILE A 384 19.16 0.05 5.07
C ILE A 384 20.49 -0.70 5.04
N GLY A 385 21.51 -0.18 5.71
CA GLY A 385 22.87 -0.76 5.69
C GLY A 385 22.89 -2.18 6.26
N PHE A 386 22.27 -2.42 7.40
CA PHE A 386 22.35 -3.72 8.08
C PHE A 386 21.33 -4.75 7.57
N THR A 387 20.50 -4.41 6.61
CA THR A 387 19.51 -5.33 6.03
C THR A 387 19.71 -5.57 4.54
N SER A 388 20.77 -5.03 3.95
CA SER A 388 21.05 -5.13 2.52
C SER A 388 22.19 -6.10 2.23
N GLY A 389 21.99 -7.00 1.27
CA GLY A 389 23.02 -7.88 0.76
C GLY A 389 23.68 -8.78 1.83
N THR A 390 24.99 -8.92 1.77
CA THR A 390 25.80 -9.74 2.68
C THR A 390 25.92 -9.13 4.09
N GLU A 391 25.67 -7.83 4.24
CA GLU A 391 25.70 -7.13 5.51
C GLU A 391 24.59 -7.59 6.46
N ALA A 392 23.53 -8.18 5.91
CA ALA A 392 22.45 -8.80 6.69
C ALA A 392 22.94 -9.99 7.55
N ASP A 393 24.07 -10.61 7.21
CA ASP A 393 24.65 -11.70 7.98
C ASP A 393 25.04 -11.30 9.43
N ILE A 394 25.15 -10.01 9.72
CA ILE A 394 25.36 -9.52 11.08
C ILE A 394 24.26 -9.95 12.06
N TRP A 395 23.06 -10.21 11.55
CA TRP A 395 21.94 -10.65 12.36
C TRP A 395 22.05 -12.10 12.85
N HIS A 396 22.93 -12.92 12.25
CA HIS A 396 23.12 -14.33 12.65
C HIS A 396 23.66 -14.51 14.08
N ILE A 397 24.23 -13.46 14.70
CA ILE A 397 24.63 -13.49 16.11
C ILE A 397 23.46 -13.41 17.09
N PHE A 398 22.28 -13.03 16.63
CA PHE A 398 21.08 -12.88 17.45
C PHE A 398 20.20 -14.14 17.42
N PRO A 399 19.32 -14.33 18.43
CA PRO A 399 18.31 -15.39 18.39
C PRO A 399 17.44 -15.36 17.14
N GLN A 400 16.97 -16.53 16.68
CA GLN A 400 16.21 -16.67 15.44
C GLN A 400 15.03 -15.68 15.32
N ILE A 401 14.27 -15.44 16.40
CA ILE A 401 13.15 -14.48 16.40
C ILE A 401 13.62 -13.05 16.04
N ILE A 402 14.79 -12.64 16.49
CA ILE A 402 15.33 -11.32 16.15
C ILE A 402 15.76 -11.29 14.69
N GLN A 403 16.39 -12.35 14.20
CA GLN A 403 16.74 -12.47 12.78
C GLN A 403 15.49 -12.38 11.90
N ASP A 404 14.45 -13.13 12.21
CA ASP A 404 13.19 -13.17 11.46
C ASP A 404 12.50 -11.80 11.35
N VAL A 405 12.63 -10.96 12.38
CA VAL A 405 12.04 -9.62 12.42
C VAL A 405 12.90 -8.58 11.72
N PHE A 406 14.22 -8.65 11.85
CA PHE A 406 15.11 -7.53 11.48
C PHE A 406 16.02 -7.82 10.29
N ALA A 407 16.47 -9.05 10.06
CA ALA A 407 17.50 -9.33 9.04
C ALA A 407 17.06 -8.98 7.61
N GLY A 408 15.79 -9.19 7.26
CA GLY A 408 15.23 -8.86 5.94
C GLY A 408 14.30 -7.65 5.94
N ASN A 409 14.24 -6.88 7.04
CA ASN A 409 13.20 -5.87 7.24
C ASN A 409 13.81 -4.53 7.67
N CYS A 410 14.30 -3.76 6.68
CA CYS A 410 14.88 -2.44 6.95
C CYS A 410 13.88 -1.49 7.63
N VAL A 411 12.60 -1.61 7.34
CA VAL A 411 11.54 -0.77 7.89
C VAL A 411 11.41 -0.98 9.41
N ALA A 412 11.46 -2.23 9.87
CA ALA A 412 11.44 -2.55 11.29
C ALA A 412 12.65 -1.98 12.02
N VAL A 413 13.84 -2.09 11.41
CA VAL A 413 15.08 -1.52 11.99
C VAL A 413 15.00 0.00 12.06
N VAL A 414 14.59 0.67 10.97
CA VAL A 414 14.42 2.14 10.94
C VAL A 414 13.42 2.59 11.99
N PHE A 415 12.27 1.89 12.10
CA PHE A 415 11.25 2.22 13.09
C PHE A 415 11.79 2.18 14.52
N VAL A 416 12.44 1.09 14.92
CA VAL A 416 13.00 0.93 16.26
C VAL A 416 14.09 1.97 16.52
N VAL A 417 15.04 2.13 15.59
CA VAL A 417 16.16 3.09 15.75
C VAL A 417 15.64 4.53 15.81
N SER A 418 14.70 4.90 14.95
CA SER A 418 14.15 6.27 14.93
C SER A 418 13.37 6.59 16.20
N ILE A 419 12.62 5.64 16.75
CA ILE A 419 11.92 5.81 18.05
C ILE A 419 12.96 5.99 19.17
N ILE A 420 13.94 5.09 19.27
CA ILE A 420 14.99 5.18 20.31
C ILE A 420 15.68 6.54 20.25
N LEU A 421 16.12 6.96 19.06
CA LEU A 421 16.76 8.26 18.87
C LEU A 421 15.82 9.41 19.22
N SER A 422 14.54 9.31 18.86
CA SER A 422 13.54 10.34 19.18
C SER A 422 13.30 10.48 20.69
N LEU A 423 13.46 9.40 21.46
CA LEU A 423 13.28 9.41 22.91
C LEU A 423 14.57 9.86 23.64
N VAL A 424 15.75 9.49 23.13
CA VAL A 424 17.03 9.72 23.78
C VAL A 424 17.63 11.09 23.45
N LEU A 425 17.48 11.56 22.21
CA LEU A 425 18.09 12.82 21.79
C LEU A 425 17.38 14.04 22.41
N PRO A 426 18.15 15.04 22.92
CA PRO A 426 17.59 16.26 23.48
C PRO A 426 16.72 17.01 22.47
N LYS A 427 15.65 17.65 22.97
CA LYS A 427 14.75 18.46 22.10
C LYS A 427 15.47 19.69 21.53
N ASP A 428 16.39 20.28 22.28
CA ASP A 428 17.12 21.52 21.94
C ASP A 428 18.55 21.19 21.49
N MET A 429 18.71 20.34 20.51
CA MET A 429 20.02 19.98 19.93
C MET A 429 20.46 21.07 18.95
N ASN A 430 21.08 22.15 19.46
CA ASN A 430 21.66 23.22 18.65
C ASN A 430 23.18 23.21 18.71
N ILE A 431 23.84 23.23 17.53
CA ILE A 431 25.31 23.25 17.39
C ILE A 431 25.95 24.48 18.08
N LYS A 432 25.20 25.53 18.39
CA LYS A 432 25.71 26.78 18.94
C LYS A 432 26.17 26.72 20.39
N ASN A 433 25.99 25.60 21.10
CA ASN A 433 26.38 25.46 22.52
C ASN A 433 27.63 24.61 22.75
N ILE A 434 28.42 24.32 21.72
CA ILE A 434 29.77 23.79 21.88
C ILE A 434 30.73 24.97 21.68
N LYS A 435 30.92 25.74 22.75
CA LYS A 435 32.06 26.63 22.94
C LYS A 435 32.96 26.06 24.02
#